data_565419fd776da100bfa97aa7c1f73eda
#
_entry.id   565419fd776da100bfa97aa7c1f73eda
#
_cell.length_a   1.000
_cell.length_b   1.000
_cell.length_c   1.000
_cell.angle_alpha   90.00
_cell.angle_beta   90.00
_cell.angle_gamma   90.00
#
_symmetry.space_group_name_H-M   'P 1'
#
loop_
_entity.id
_entity.type
_entity.pdbx_description
1 polymer ?
#
loop_
_entity_poly.entity_id
_entity_poly.type
_entity_poly.pdbx_seq_one_letter_code
_entity_poly.pdbx_strand_id
1 'polypeptide(L)'
;STSRRQRQMCIRDSYWWGEGEMKFYIDGDDEYPTICGTGTEDYFGGSWSFAKQVDGKTVEQNYNTPYLGYPYYSAHDELIHNFYHNDDCPPMRGFYRWHIQDPICFDEDLRVTIQQIGVGYRGLFERQDDVASVAYWYQTHPHAPFAPLMSKEDRWPR
;
A
#
# COMPACT_ATOMS: atom_id res chain seq x y z
N SER A 1 3.53 16.79 17.35
CA SER A 1 2.66 15.65 17.65
C SER A 1 1.27 15.94 17.13
N THR A 2 0.93 15.37 16.01
CA THR A 2 -0.44 15.38 15.48
C THR A 2 -1.34 14.66 16.48
N SER A 3 -2.33 15.35 17.00
CA SER A 3 -3.18 14.83 18.05
C SER A 3 -3.97 13.60 17.56
N ARG A 4 -4.26 12.66 18.48
CA ARG A 4 -5.12 11.48 18.24
C ARG A 4 -6.44 11.83 17.51
N ARG A 5 -6.95 13.05 17.71
CA ARG A 5 -8.14 13.60 17.01
C ARG A 5 -7.92 13.84 15.52
N GLN A 6 -6.72 14.25 15.10
CA GLN A 6 -6.43 14.47 13.68
C GLN A 6 -6.33 13.14 12.91
N ARG A 7 -5.76 12.09 13.53
CA ARG A 7 -5.75 10.74 12.93
C ARG A 7 -7.15 10.16 12.79
N GLN A 8 -8.00 10.31 13.81
CA GLN A 8 -9.39 9.86 13.74
C GLN A 8 -10.23 10.63 12.72
N MET A 9 -9.97 11.93 12.52
CA MET A 9 -10.64 12.71 11.48
C MET A 9 -10.26 12.24 10.07
N CYS A 10 -9.00 11.93 9.81
CA CYS A 10 -8.57 11.43 8.50
C CYS A 10 -9.21 10.07 8.15
N ILE A 11 -9.42 9.20 9.12
CA ILE A 11 -10.04 7.87 8.91
C ILE A 11 -11.54 7.97 8.68
N ARG A 12 -12.24 8.90 9.31
CA ARG A 12 -13.70 9.06 9.17
C ARG A 12 -14.14 9.86 7.96
N ASP A 13 -13.29 10.75 7.46
CA ASP A 13 -13.65 11.69 6.39
C ASP A 13 -13.10 11.28 5.02
N SER A 14 -12.38 10.17 4.91
CA SER A 14 -11.89 9.69 3.62
C SER A 14 -12.83 8.67 3.01
N TYR A 15 -13.33 8.99 1.81
CA TYR A 15 -14.08 8.03 1.01
C TYR A 15 -13.20 6.93 0.43
N TRP A 16 -11.94 7.26 0.14
CA TRP A 16 -10.99 6.36 -0.49
C TRP A 16 -9.57 6.61 0.01
N TRP A 17 -8.79 5.55 0.19
CA TRP A 17 -7.45 5.61 0.80
C TRP A 17 -6.31 5.35 -0.20
N GLY A 18 -6.59 4.77 -1.35
CA GLY A 18 -5.60 4.17 -2.24
C GLY A 18 -5.32 4.93 -3.53
N GLU A 19 -5.47 6.27 -3.55
CA GLU A 19 -5.11 7.10 -4.71
C GLU A 19 -3.60 7.22 -4.94
N GLY A 20 -2.79 6.92 -3.93
CA GLY A 20 -1.34 6.99 -4.04
C GLY A 20 -0.81 5.93 -4.99
N GLU A 21 0.13 6.31 -5.84
CA GLU A 21 0.69 5.45 -6.88
C GLU A 21 2.04 4.84 -6.50
N MET A 22 2.36 3.70 -7.12
CA MET A 22 3.72 3.15 -7.13
C MET A 22 4.55 3.89 -8.16
N LYS A 23 5.79 4.23 -7.77
CA LYS A 23 6.78 4.88 -8.64
C LYS A 23 8.08 4.10 -8.63
N PHE A 24 8.64 3.89 -9.81
CA PHE A 24 9.91 3.22 -10.01
C PHE A 24 10.89 4.20 -10.63
N TYR A 25 11.92 4.51 -9.88
CA TYR A 25 13.03 5.33 -10.27
C TYR A 25 14.17 4.39 -10.64
N ILE A 26 14.62 4.46 -11.88
CA ILE A 26 15.50 3.48 -12.49
C ILE A 26 16.75 4.17 -13.01
N ASP A 27 17.94 3.61 -12.70
CA ASP A 27 19.23 3.97 -13.29
C ASP A 27 19.54 5.48 -13.25
N GLY A 28 19.53 6.05 -12.05
CA GLY A 28 19.84 7.46 -11.82
C GLY A 28 18.65 8.41 -11.92
N ASP A 29 17.43 7.91 -12.04
CA ASP A 29 16.23 8.73 -11.89
C ASP A 29 16.19 9.39 -10.51
N ASP A 30 16.01 10.70 -10.46
CA ASP A 30 16.00 11.45 -9.22
C ASP A 30 14.66 12.16 -8.97
N GLU A 31 14.30 13.10 -9.82
CA GLU A 31 13.08 13.87 -9.68
C GLU A 31 11.84 13.17 -10.26
N TYR A 32 12.00 12.55 -11.43
CA TYR A 32 10.91 11.90 -12.16
C TYR A 32 11.16 10.40 -12.28
N PRO A 33 10.17 9.56 -11.97
CA PRO A 33 10.31 8.12 -12.11
C PRO A 33 10.14 7.69 -13.58
N THR A 34 10.85 6.65 -13.98
CA THR A 34 10.67 6.01 -15.29
C THR A 34 9.27 5.36 -15.40
N ILE A 35 8.75 4.78 -14.31
CA ILE A 35 7.43 4.16 -14.29
C ILE A 35 6.60 4.81 -13.19
N CYS A 36 5.40 5.26 -13.56
CA CYS A 36 4.36 5.74 -12.65
C CYS A 36 3.15 4.84 -12.74
N GLY A 37 2.55 4.54 -11.59
CA GLY A 37 1.22 3.94 -11.50
C GLY A 37 0.11 4.97 -11.59
N THR A 38 -1.11 4.53 -11.36
CA THR A 38 -2.33 5.36 -11.36
C THR A 38 -3.08 5.30 -10.02
N GLY A 39 -2.76 4.33 -9.17
CA GLY A 39 -3.34 4.15 -7.86
C GLY A 39 -2.82 2.87 -7.21
N THR A 40 -2.97 2.77 -5.90
CA THR A 40 -2.58 1.56 -5.15
C THR A 40 -3.40 0.36 -5.59
N GLU A 41 -4.70 0.54 -5.79
CA GLU A 41 -5.58 -0.53 -6.24
C GLU A 41 -5.21 -1.04 -7.63
N ASP A 42 -4.90 -0.13 -8.55
CA ASP A 42 -4.51 -0.47 -9.92
C ASP A 42 -3.22 -1.28 -9.95
N TYR A 43 -2.25 -0.91 -9.12
CA TYR A 43 -1.00 -1.65 -9.01
C TYR A 43 -1.22 -3.09 -8.56
N PHE A 44 -2.13 -3.32 -7.63
CA PHE A 44 -2.47 -4.66 -7.16
C PHE A 44 -3.60 -5.33 -7.96
N GLY A 45 -4.08 -4.71 -9.04
CA GLY A 45 -5.05 -5.28 -9.98
C GLY A 45 -6.51 -5.19 -9.53
N GLY A 46 -6.81 -4.27 -8.62
CA GLY A 46 -8.13 -4.14 -8.01
C GLY A 46 -9.10 -3.21 -8.72
N SER A 47 -8.63 -2.18 -9.36
CA SER A 47 -9.36 -1.06 -9.95
C SER A 47 -10.62 -0.60 -9.17
N TRP A 48 -11.04 0.64 -9.33
CA TRP A 48 -12.26 1.16 -8.71
C TRP A 48 -12.42 0.83 -7.21
N SER A 49 -11.38 1.10 -6.42
CA SER A 49 -11.34 0.90 -4.96
C SER A 49 -11.53 -0.55 -4.50
N PHE A 50 -11.14 -1.54 -5.31
CA PHE A 50 -11.41 -2.96 -5.05
C PHE A 50 -12.91 -3.29 -4.90
N ALA A 51 -13.78 -2.42 -5.38
CA ALA A 51 -15.20 -2.45 -5.09
C ALA A 51 -15.98 -3.36 -6.03
N LYS A 52 -17.00 -4.01 -5.49
CA LYS A 52 -18.06 -4.67 -6.27
C LYS A 52 -19.42 -4.34 -5.69
N GLN A 53 -20.44 -4.51 -6.53
CA GLN A 53 -21.84 -4.40 -6.10
C GLN A 53 -22.37 -5.75 -5.65
N VAL A 54 -22.88 -5.80 -4.43
CA VAL A 54 -23.56 -6.98 -3.87
C VAL A 54 -24.86 -6.50 -3.25
N ASP A 55 -26.00 -6.96 -3.75
CA ASP A 55 -27.32 -6.60 -3.26
C ASP A 55 -27.55 -5.08 -3.13
N GLY A 56 -27.05 -4.32 -4.11
CA GLY A 56 -27.16 -2.86 -4.14
C GLY A 56 -26.22 -2.12 -3.18
N LYS A 57 -25.32 -2.83 -2.52
CA LYS A 57 -24.27 -2.23 -1.68
C LYS A 57 -22.92 -2.38 -2.34
N THR A 58 -22.10 -1.33 -2.21
CA THR A 58 -20.70 -1.38 -2.60
C THR A 58 -19.89 -2.05 -1.48
N VAL A 59 -19.20 -3.13 -1.80
CA VAL A 59 -18.31 -3.85 -0.87
C VAL A 59 -16.92 -3.96 -1.46
N GLU A 60 -15.92 -3.84 -0.61
CA GLU A 60 -14.53 -4.11 -0.95
C GLU A 60 -14.33 -5.63 -1.02
N GLN A 61 -13.63 -6.14 -2.03
CA GLN A 61 -13.48 -7.58 -2.23
C GLN A 61 -12.02 -8.02 -2.21
N ASN A 62 -11.79 -9.18 -1.62
CA ASN A 62 -10.52 -9.89 -1.68
C ASN A 62 -10.43 -10.76 -2.94
N TYR A 63 -9.21 -10.99 -3.40
CA TYR A 63 -8.92 -11.91 -4.50
C TYR A 63 -7.47 -12.39 -4.45
N ASN A 64 -7.22 -13.50 -5.12
CA ASN A 64 -5.90 -14.07 -5.32
C ASN A 64 -5.75 -14.48 -6.77
N THR A 65 -4.66 -14.05 -7.40
CA THR A 65 -4.26 -14.49 -8.73
C THR A 65 -2.80 -14.96 -8.69
N PRO A 66 -2.26 -15.60 -9.73
CA PRO A 66 -0.88 -16.08 -9.69
C PRO A 66 0.17 -15.00 -9.47
N TYR A 67 -0.06 -13.75 -9.92
CA TYR A 67 0.98 -12.71 -9.95
C TYR A 67 0.67 -11.47 -9.14
N LEU A 68 -0.58 -11.26 -8.75
CA LEU A 68 -0.99 -10.16 -7.91
C LEU A 68 -2.24 -10.53 -7.10
N GLY A 69 -2.50 -9.81 -6.02
CA GLY A 69 -3.69 -10.08 -5.24
C GLY A 69 -3.87 -9.20 -4.02
N TYR A 70 -5.06 -9.33 -3.47
CA TYR A 70 -5.52 -8.73 -2.24
C TYR A 70 -6.10 -9.82 -1.31
N PRO A 71 -5.24 -10.65 -0.72
CA PRO A 71 -5.67 -11.83 0.04
C PRO A 71 -6.30 -11.52 1.39
N TYR A 72 -6.02 -10.36 1.99
CA TYR A 72 -6.40 -10.07 3.35
C TYR A 72 -7.03 -8.70 3.53
N TYR A 73 -8.21 -8.69 4.16
CA TYR A 73 -8.92 -7.51 4.61
C TYR A 73 -9.62 -7.81 5.95
N SER A 74 -9.16 -7.19 7.03
CA SER A 74 -9.61 -7.55 8.39
C SER A 74 -11.06 -7.20 8.68
N ALA A 75 -11.67 -6.26 7.97
CA ALA A 75 -13.07 -5.91 8.18
C ALA A 75 -14.07 -6.98 7.67
N HIS A 76 -13.60 -7.94 6.86
CA HIS A 76 -14.43 -9.08 6.42
C HIS A 76 -14.42 -10.26 7.39
N ASP A 77 -13.55 -10.25 8.36
CA ASP A 77 -13.34 -11.39 9.25
C ASP A 77 -14.03 -11.13 10.59
N GLU A 78 -15.27 -11.59 10.72
CA GLU A 78 -16.04 -11.52 11.98
C GLU A 78 -15.34 -12.25 13.15
N LEU A 79 -14.43 -13.18 12.86
CA LEU A 79 -13.66 -13.89 13.87
C LEU A 79 -12.54 -13.04 14.47
N ILE A 80 -12.15 -11.95 13.79
CA ILE A 80 -11.13 -11.03 14.26
C ILE A 80 -11.71 -9.96 15.20
N HIS A 81 -13.03 -9.79 15.28
CA HIS A 81 -13.70 -9.04 16.35
C HIS A 81 -13.52 -9.77 17.69
N ASN A 82 -12.29 -9.97 18.06
CA ASN A 82 -11.95 -10.56 19.35
C ASN A 82 -11.30 -9.49 20.25
N PHE A 83 -10.93 -9.91 21.44
CA PHE A 83 -10.34 -9.09 22.49
C PHE A 83 -9.17 -8.17 22.03
N TYR A 84 -8.50 -8.48 20.94
CA TYR A 84 -7.35 -7.73 20.40
C TYR A 84 -7.71 -6.74 19.30
N HIS A 85 -8.90 -6.81 18.75
CA HIS A 85 -9.42 -5.92 17.71
C HIS A 85 -10.69 -5.27 18.22
N ASN A 86 -10.58 -4.02 18.62
CA ASN A 86 -11.73 -3.20 18.92
C ASN A 86 -12.16 -2.41 17.68
N ASP A 87 -13.37 -1.89 17.71
CA ASP A 87 -13.97 -1.09 16.63
C ASP A 87 -13.19 0.21 16.31
N ASP A 88 -12.21 0.55 17.16
CA ASP A 88 -11.36 1.72 16.98
C ASP A 88 -10.10 1.46 16.12
N CYS A 89 -9.82 0.20 15.78
CA CYS A 89 -8.71 -0.13 14.90
C CYS A 89 -9.09 0.04 13.44
N PRO A 90 -8.32 0.79 12.64
CA PRO A 90 -8.55 0.84 11.21
C PRO A 90 -8.35 -0.54 10.59
N PRO A 91 -9.10 -0.91 9.55
CA PRO A 91 -8.95 -2.19 8.91
C PRO A 91 -7.57 -2.37 8.31
N MET A 92 -6.99 -3.55 8.50
CA MET A 92 -5.72 -3.94 7.90
C MET A 92 -5.96 -4.58 6.55
N ARG A 93 -5.04 -4.34 5.63
CA ARG A 93 -5.05 -4.87 4.27
C ARG A 93 -3.71 -5.47 3.93
N GLY A 94 -3.72 -6.58 3.20
CA GLY A 94 -2.51 -7.25 2.71
C GLY A 94 -2.57 -7.44 1.20
N PHE A 95 -1.47 -7.07 0.51
CA PHE A 95 -1.36 -7.12 -0.94
C PHE A 95 -0.08 -7.80 -1.36
N TYR A 96 -0.06 -8.33 -2.59
CA TYR A 96 1.15 -8.78 -3.25
C TYR A 96 1.12 -8.54 -4.75
N ARG A 97 2.30 -8.33 -5.34
CA ARG A 97 2.52 -8.33 -6.78
C ARG A 97 3.88 -8.92 -7.12
N TRP A 98 3.91 -9.79 -8.12
CA TRP A 98 5.10 -10.42 -8.66
C TRP A 98 5.28 -9.99 -10.11
N HIS A 99 6.34 -9.24 -10.39
CA HIS A 99 6.71 -8.79 -11.73
C HIS A 99 7.41 -9.90 -12.54
N ILE A 100 6.73 -11.03 -12.72
CA ILE A 100 7.28 -12.18 -13.48
C ILE A 100 7.02 -12.02 -14.96
N GLN A 101 5.83 -11.55 -15.35
CA GLN A 101 5.44 -11.37 -16.74
C GLN A 101 5.86 -9.99 -17.29
N ASP A 102 5.99 -9.01 -16.42
CA ASP A 102 6.35 -7.63 -16.70
C ASP A 102 7.52 -7.18 -15.80
N PRO A 103 8.72 -7.78 -15.93
CA PRO A 103 9.83 -7.52 -15.04
C PRO A 103 10.26 -6.07 -15.08
N ILE A 104 10.55 -5.51 -13.89
CA ILE A 104 11.20 -4.21 -13.77
C ILE A 104 12.71 -4.43 -13.83
N CYS A 105 13.31 -4.04 -14.94
CA CYS A 105 14.75 -4.18 -15.16
C CYS A 105 15.47 -2.87 -14.84
N PHE A 106 16.66 -2.99 -14.25
CA PHE A 106 17.56 -1.88 -13.96
C PHE A 106 19.01 -2.35 -14.11
N ASP A 107 19.91 -1.45 -14.45
CA ASP A 107 21.33 -1.74 -14.67
C ASP A 107 22.19 -1.28 -13.48
N GLU A 108 21.89 -0.13 -12.89
CA GLU A 108 22.69 0.48 -11.83
C GLU A 108 21.96 0.56 -10.49
N ASP A 109 20.77 1.15 -10.48
CA ASP A 109 20.00 1.33 -9.26
C ASP A 109 18.48 1.28 -9.48
N LEU A 110 17.76 0.96 -8.41
CA LEU A 110 16.31 0.95 -8.36
C LEU A 110 15.82 1.51 -7.04
N ARG A 111 15.00 2.54 -7.11
CA ARG A 111 14.23 3.05 -5.97
C ARG A 111 12.74 2.93 -6.25
N VAL A 112 12.03 2.26 -5.36
CA VAL A 112 10.58 2.08 -5.48
C VAL A 112 9.90 2.80 -4.33
N THR A 113 8.88 3.58 -4.64
CA THR A 113 8.09 4.31 -3.64
C THR A 113 6.61 4.08 -3.84
N ILE A 114 5.84 4.16 -2.77
CA ILE A 114 4.39 4.21 -2.78
C ILE A 114 3.93 5.50 -2.12
N GLN A 115 3.06 6.24 -2.77
CA GLN A 115 2.45 7.42 -2.17
C GLN A 115 1.29 7.01 -1.25
N GLN A 116 1.12 7.78 -0.19
CA GLN A 116 -0.03 7.64 0.71
C GLN A 116 -0.98 8.83 0.50
N ILE A 117 -1.86 8.68 -0.47
CA ILE A 117 -2.84 9.70 -0.84
C ILE A 117 -4.24 9.11 -0.74
N GLY A 118 -5.15 9.86 -0.18
CA GLY A 118 -6.57 9.54 -0.12
C GLY A 118 -7.43 10.60 -0.77
N VAL A 119 -8.69 10.24 -1.02
CA VAL A 119 -9.75 11.16 -1.48
C VAL A 119 -10.79 11.30 -0.41
N GLY A 120 -11.11 12.54 -0.08
CA GLY A 120 -12.19 12.88 0.83
C GLY A 120 -13.12 13.93 0.23
N TYR A 121 -14.05 14.42 1.04
CA TYR A 121 -15.02 15.42 0.64
C TYR A 121 -14.38 16.71 0.04
N ARG A 122 -13.14 17.03 0.46
CA ARG A 122 -12.40 18.22 0.01
C ARG A 122 -11.39 17.94 -1.11
N GLY A 123 -11.40 16.76 -1.70
CA GLY A 123 -10.46 16.32 -2.72
C GLY A 123 -9.32 15.46 -2.17
N LEU A 124 -8.19 15.47 -2.85
CA LEU A 124 -7.00 14.71 -2.49
C LEU A 124 -6.35 15.23 -1.21
N PHE A 125 -5.81 14.35 -0.39
CA PHE A 125 -5.04 14.71 0.79
C PHE A 125 -3.97 13.64 1.10
N GLU A 126 -2.87 14.08 1.73
CA GLU A 126 -1.82 13.17 2.20
C GLU A 126 -2.31 12.39 3.42
N ARG A 127 -2.03 11.09 3.40
CA ARG A 127 -2.31 10.17 4.50
C ARG A 127 -1.04 9.86 5.30
N GLN A 128 -1.24 9.32 6.48
CA GLN A 128 -0.18 8.80 7.35
C GLN A 128 -0.61 7.41 7.83
N ASP A 129 -0.55 6.45 6.91
CA ASP A 129 -0.89 5.06 7.20
C ASP A 129 0.34 4.30 7.71
N ASP A 130 0.13 3.34 8.60
CA ASP A 130 1.17 2.39 8.96
C ASP A 130 1.32 1.38 7.82
N VAL A 131 2.43 1.45 7.10
CA VAL A 131 2.72 0.58 5.96
C VAL A 131 3.98 -0.22 6.21
N ALA A 132 3.88 -1.53 6.03
CA ALA A 132 5.02 -2.43 5.99
C ALA A 132 5.13 -3.06 4.60
N SER A 133 6.33 -3.13 4.05
CA SER A 133 6.57 -3.73 2.75
C SER A 133 7.80 -4.61 2.75
N VAL A 134 7.78 -5.63 1.89
CA VAL A 134 8.93 -6.48 1.59
C VAL A 134 9.10 -6.52 0.08
N ALA A 135 10.30 -6.25 -0.40
CA ALA A 135 10.66 -6.35 -1.80
C ALA A 135 11.66 -7.49 -2.02
N TYR A 136 11.51 -8.20 -3.13
CA TYR A 136 12.41 -9.24 -3.61
C TYR A 136 12.91 -8.89 -4.98
N TRP A 137 14.23 -9.03 -5.21
CA TRP A 137 14.84 -8.77 -6.50
C TRP A 137 16.04 -9.65 -6.73
N TYR A 138 16.52 -9.70 -7.96
CA TYR A 138 17.76 -10.38 -8.35
C TYR A 138 18.75 -9.33 -8.83
N GLN A 139 20.00 -9.44 -8.38
CA GLN A 139 21.08 -8.58 -8.85
C GLN A 139 22.40 -9.34 -8.92
N THR A 140 23.30 -8.90 -9.78
CA THR A 140 24.65 -9.44 -9.90
C THR A 140 25.61 -8.78 -8.91
N HIS A 141 26.70 -9.48 -8.58
CA HIS A 141 27.81 -8.88 -7.83
C HIS A 141 28.76 -8.10 -8.76
N PRO A 142 29.47 -7.07 -8.24
CA PRO A 142 29.39 -6.51 -6.89
C PRO A 142 28.16 -5.62 -6.70
N HIS A 143 27.68 -5.48 -5.44
CA HIS A 143 26.63 -4.53 -5.10
C HIS A 143 27.05 -3.62 -3.94
N ALA A 144 26.44 -2.46 -3.83
CA ALA A 144 26.61 -1.57 -2.69
C ALA A 144 26.08 -2.21 -1.40
N PRO A 145 26.67 -1.91 -0.24
CA PRO A 145 26.10 -2.35 1.04
C PRO A 145 24.66 -1.83 1.22
N PHE A 146 23.80 -2.68 1.70
CA PHE A 146 22.45 -2.25 2.07
C PHE A 146 22.46 -1.34 3.29
N ALA A 147 21.51 -0.43 3.35
CA ALA A 147 21.28 0.36 4.55
C ALA A 147 21.03 -0.56 5.77
N PRO A 148 21.52 -0.21 6.95
CA PRO A 148 21.23 -0.98 8.16
C PRO A 148 19.72 -0.99 8.41
N LEU A 149 19.22 -2.11 8.91
CA LEU A 149 17.82 -2.19 9.35
C LEU A 149 17.54 -1.11 10.40
N MET A 150 16.38 -0.52 10.32
CA MET A 150 15.85 0.36 11.35
C MET A 150 15.86 -0.34 12.72
N SER A 151 15.92 0.43 13.79
CA SER A 151 15.84 -0.12 15.15
C SER A 151 14.55 -0.92 15.35
N LYS A 152 14.52 -1.79 16.35
CA LYS A 152 13.31 -2.56 16.66
C LYS A 152 12.14 -1.63 17.02
N GLU A 153 12.42 -0.55 17.71
CA GLU A 153 11.46 0.46 18.15
C GLU A 153 10.86 1.22 16.97
N ASP A 154 11.68 1.54 15.96
CA ASP A 154 11.23 2.25 14.75
C ASP A 154 10.38 1.38 13.80
N ARG A 155 10.43 0.05 13.97
CA ARG A 155 9.66 -0.91 13.20
C ARG A 155 8.34 -1.32 13.86
N TRP A 156 8.06 -0.83 15.05
CA TRP A 156 6.80 -1.12 15.73
C TRP A 156 5.66 -0.28 15.16
N PRO A 157 4.46 -0.86 15.01
CA PRO A 157 3.25 -0.13 14.65
C PRO A 157 3.02 1.03 15.65
N ARG A 158 2.64 2.17 15.13
CA ARG A 158 2.41 3.40 15.93
C ARG A 158 0.95 3.72 16.08
#